data_2ef8a69d4f86d4f5eba46445bdb20b13
#
_entry.id   2ef8a69d4f86d4f5eba46445bdb20b13
#
_cell.length_a   1.000
_cell.length_b   1.000
_cell.length_c   1.000
_cell.angle_alpha   90.00
_cell.angle_beta   90.00
_cell.angle_gamma   90.00
#
_symmetry.space_group_name_H-M   'P 1'
#
loop_
_entity.id
_entity.type
_entity.pdbx_description
1 polymer ?
#
loop_
_entity_poly.entity_id
_entity_poly.type
_entity_poly.pdbx_seq_one_letter_code
_entity_poly.pdbx_strand_id
1 'polypeptide(L)'
;MNRRHFLSMLPMSALPSLSAAEFLSQKRTFIGREKFDAVVRLALAGNWRAQPMGQRVALFGQALRGTRYVAWTLEIDDRVESPSVNFNGLDCWTFFETALGLARMIATPQPSYSPSDLLRQIEWTRYRGGVCRGGYLDRIHYLDEWFTDNAARGNIKYITGKIGPVTRMTGRTNDEMSLEPKIYRYLRASPALIPALNQIERRLEKVPFHYIRKEQVAACEGRIQSGDIIGIVTHRQHVFCSHVGLALHTADGACRFMHASLTAKRVIVDKPLHEYLAGIQAHAGIVVARPV
;
A
#
# COMPACT_ATOMS: atom_id res chain seq x y z
N MET A 1 -37.34 -63.14 16.08
CA MET A 1 -37.61 -62.14 15.00
C MET A 1 -36.51 -61.03 15.06
N ASN A 2 -35.49 -61.20 14.20
CA ASN A 2 -34.33 -60.27 14.16
C ASN A 2 -34.55 -59.24 13.08
N ARG A 3 -34.66 -57.95 13.44
CA ARG A 3 -34.63 -56.83 12.52
C ARG A 3 -33.18 -56.35 12.39
N ARG A 4 -32.53 -56.62 11.26
CA ARG A 4 -31.27 -56.05 10.83
C ARG A 4 -31.56 -54.67 10.25
N HIS A 5 -31.03 -53.60 10.89
CA HIS A 5 -30.99 -52.25 10.27
C HIS A 5 -29.84 -52.19 9.29
N PHE A 6 -30.17 -51.99 8.00
CA PHE A 6 -29.23 -51.63 6.95
C PHE A 6 -28.95 -50.13 7.09
N LEU A 7 -27.76 -49.75 7.53
CA LEU A 7 -27.24 -48.40 7.38
C LEU A 7 -26.73 -48.25 5.93
N SER A 8 -27.46 -47.50 5.12
CA SER A 8 -26.98 -47.06 3.80
C SER A 8 -25.93 -45.95 4.00
N MET A 9 -24.67 -46.25 3.71
CA MET A 9 -23.62 -45.23 3.56
C MET A 9 -23.89 -44.42 2.29
N LEU A 10 -24.21 -43.13 2.45
CA LEU A 10 -24.19 -42.15 1.38
C LEU A 10 -22.72 -41.90 0.97
N PRO A 11 -22.43 -41.82 -0.35
CA PRO A 11 -21.08 -41.50 -0.80
C PRO A 11 -20.75 -40.08 -0.37
N MET A 12 -19.65 -39.93 0.35
CA MET A 12 -19.04 -38.64 0.67
C MET A 12 -18.53 -38.04 -0.62
N SER A 13 -19.29 -37.10 -1.19
CA SER A 13 -18.84 -36.31 -2.35
C SER A 13 -17.55 -35.59 -1.96
N ALA A 14 -16.44 -35.97 -2.59
CA ALA A 14 -15.17 -35.29 -2.47
C ALA A 14 -15.37 -33.82 -2.90
N LEU A 15 -15.19 -32.91 -1.95
CA LEU A 15 -15.04 -31.47 -2.26
C LEU A 15 -13.85 -31.35 -3.22
N PRO A 16 -13.99 -30.57 -4.31
CA PRO A 16 -12.86 -30.33 -5.19
C PRO A 16 -11.71 -29.72 -4.35
N SER A 17 -10.55 -30.36 -4.42
CA SER A 17 -9.32 -29.81 -3.86
C SER A 17 -9.11 -28.45 -4.51
N LEU A 18 -9.05 -27.39 -3.68
CA LEU A 18 -8.58 -26.06 -4.14
C LEU A 18 -7.18 -26.31 -4.73
N SER A 19 -7.08 -26.16 -6.06
CA SER A 19 -5.80 -26.17 -6.73
C SER A 19 -4.92 -25.10 -6.08
N ALA A 20 -3.64 -25.42 -5.79
CA ALA A 20 -2.69 -24.45 -5.31
C ALA A 20 -2.73 -23.24 -6.25
N ALA A 21 -2.88 -22.03 -5.71
CA ALA A 21 -2.93 -20.81 -6.50
C ALA A 21 -1.69 -20.74 -7.38
N GLU A 22 -1.88 -20.69 -8.69
CA GLU A 22 -0.78 -20.60 -9.64
C GLU A 22 -0.30 -19.14 -9.68
N PHE A 23 0.76 -18.83 -8.95
CA PHE A 23 1.35 -17.50 -8.94
C PHE A 23 2.12 -17.21 -10.23
N LEU A 24 2.19 -15.93 -10.59
CA LEU A 24 3.02 -15.49 -11.70
C LEU A 24 4.51 -15.74 -11.41
N SER A 25 5.27 -16.08 -12.46
CA SER A 25 6.71 -16.30 -12.33
C SER A 25 7.45 -15.06 -11.81
N GLN A 26 8.55 -15.25 -11.10
CA GLN A 26 9.38 -14.14 -10.57
C GLN A 26 9.83 -13.18 -11.68
N LYS A 27 10.06 -13.68 -12.91
CA LYS A 27 10.41 -12.85 -14.07
C LYS A 27 9.30 -11.82 -14.39
N ARG A 28 8.03 -12.13 -14.12
CA ARG A 28 6.90 -11.23 -14.32
C ARG A 28 6.66 -10.32 -13.11
N THR A 29 6.92 -10.81 -11.91
CA THR A 29 6.59 -10.12 -10.66
C THR A 29 7.71 -9.25 -10.13
N PHE A 30 8.95 -9.43 -10.60
CA PHE A 30 10.11 -8.67 -10.14
C PHE A 30 10.90 -8.08 -11.31
N ILE A 31 10.80 -6.75 -11.49
CA ILE A 31 11.42 -6.01 -12.59
C ILE A 31 12.50 -5.09 -12.03
N GLY A 32 13.68 -5.03 -12.69
CA GLY A 32 14.76 -4.10 -12.34
C GLY A 32 15.70 -4.64 -11.26
N ARG A 33 16.14 -5.90 -11.38
CA ARG A 33 17.06 -6.58 -10.45
C ARG A 33 18.32 -5.76 -10.16
N GLU A 34 18.94 -5.16 -11.16
CA GLU A 34 20.16 -4.37 -11.00
C GLU A 34 19.97 -3.17 -10.07
N LYS A 35 18.83 -2.48 -10.19
CA LYS A 35 18.48 -1.35 -9.30
C LYS A 35 18.22 -1.83 -7.87
N PHE A 36 17.53 -2.95 -7.72
CA PHE A 36 17.34 -3.57 -6.41
C PHE A 36 18.68 -3.86 -5.75
N ASP A 37 19.59 -4.55 -6.45
CA ASP A 37 20.90 -4.90 -5.93
C ASP A 37 21.74 -3.65 -5.59
N ALA A 38 21.65 -2.59 -6.39
CA ALA A 38 22.33 -1.32 -6.13
C ALA A 38 21.80 -0.63 -4.86
N VAL A 39 20.48 -0.58 -4.69
CA VAL A 39 19.83 0.02 -3.50
C VAL A 39 20.15 -0.80 -2.24
N VAL A 40 20.17 -2.13 -2.33
CA VAL A 40 20.56 -3.00 -1.21
C VAL A 40 22.03 -2.78 -0.83
N ARG A 41 22.94 -2.74 -1.81
CA ARG A 41 24.36 -2.44 -1.53
C ARG A 41 24.56 -1.09 -0.85
N LEU A 42 23.84 -0.06 -1.32
CA LEU A 42 23.87 1.28 -0.69
C LEU A 42 23.41 1.22 0.76
N ALA A 43 22.34 0.50 1.04
CA ALA A 43 21.79 0.35 2.38
C ALA A 43 22.74 -0.38 3.34
N LEU A 44 23.41 -1.42 2.84
CA LEU A 44 24.38 -2.17 3.63
C LEU A 44 25.66 -1.35 3.91
N ALA A 45 26.20 -0.68 2.90
CA ALA A 45 27.35 0.22 3.05
C ALA A 45 27.08 1.38 4.00
N GLY A 46 25.87 1.94 3.98
CA GLY A 46 25.41 3.02 4.87
C GLY A 46 24.94 2.55 6.26
N ASN A 47 25.01 1.25 6.55
CA ASN A 47 24.50 0.67 7.80
C ASN A 47 23.06 1.09 8.14
N TRP A 48 22.18 1.15 7.13
CA TRP A 48 20.78 1.62 7.33
C TRP A 48 19.98 0.73 8.26
N ARG A 49 20.38 -0.51 8.44
CA ARG A 49 19.76 -1.43 9.41
C ARG A 49 19.75 -0.88 10.84
N ALA A 50 20.82 -0.17 11.24
CA ALA A 50 20.92 0.43 12.56
C ALA A 50 19.97 1.62 12.78
N GLN A 51 19.38 2.17 11.71
CA GLN A 51 18.46 3.29 11.81
C GLN A 51 17.06 2.85 12.27
N PRO A 52 16.31 3.71 12.96
CA PRO A 52 14.89 3.47 13.25
C PRO A 52 14.08 3.19 11.96
N MET A 53 12.97 2.44 12.06
CA MET A 53 12.20 2.01 10.91
C MET A 53 11.79 3.17 10.00
N GLY A 54 11.23 4.26 10.53
CA GLY A 54 10.85 5.43 9.73
C GLY A 54 12.05 6.02 8.97
N GLN A 55 13.19 6.16 9.64
CA GLN A 55 14.40 6.65 8.98
C GLN A 55 14.88 5.73 7.85
N ARG A 56 14.80 4.41 8.05
CA ARG A 56 15.09 3.44 6.96
C ARG A 56 14.16 3.62 5.78
N VAL A 57 12.84 3.78 6.04
CA VAL A 57 11.85 4.02 4.97
C VAL A 57 12.18 5.31 4.21
N ALA A 58 12.53 6.40 4.91
CA ALA A 58 12.94 7.66 4.28
C ALA A 58 14.20 7.50 3.41
N LEU A 59 15.21 6.79 3.89
CA LEU A 59 16.46 6.52 3.15
C LEU A 59 16.18 5.71 1.87
N PHE A 60 15.37 4.67 1.97
CA PHE A 60 14.96 3.89 0.79
C PHE A 60 14.12 4.73 -0.18
N GLY A 61 13.18 5.53 0.32
CA GLY A 61 12.43 6.47 -0.51
C GLY A 61 13.35 7.42 -1.27
N GLN A 62 14.39 7.95 -0.62
CA GLN A 62 15.40 8.81 -1.27
C GLN A 62 16.22 8.04 -2.31
N ALA A 63 16.61 6.78 -2.04
CA ALA A 63 17.33 5.94 -3.01
C ALA A 63 16.49 5.62 -4.27
N LEU A 64 15.16 5.67 -4.15
CA LEU A 64 14.24 5.47 -5.27
C LEU A 64 13.95 6.77 -6.06
N ARG A 65 14.50 7.94 -5.66
CA ARG A 65 14.32 9.21 -6.38
C ARG A 65 14.76 9.09 -7.83
N GLY A 66 14.03 9.78 -8.71
CA GLY A 66 14.27 9.73 -10.14
C GLY A 66 13.69 8.51 -10.86
N THR A 67 13.24 7.47 -10.14
CA THR A 67 12.52 6.36 -10.78
C THR A 67 11.28 6.89 -11.50
N ARG A 68 11.07 6.47 -12.75
CA ARG A 68 9.95 6.92 -13.60
C ARG A 68 8.60 6.66 -12.94
N TYR A 69 7.68 7.58 -13.09
CA TYR A 69 6.27 7.33 -12.81
C TYR A 69 5.67 6.41 -13.89
N VAL A 70 5.06 5.33 -13.47
CA VAL A 70 4.28 4.44 -14.35
C VAL A 70 2.98 4.12 -13.63
N ALA A 71 1.86 4.47 -14.24
CA ALA A 71 0.54 4.17 -13.68
C ALA A 71 0.24 2.67 -13.74
N TRP A 72 -0.64 2.21 -12.85
CA TRP A 72 -1.21 0.86 -12.84
C TRP A 72 -0.19 -0.26 -12.59
N THR A 73 0.89 0.03 -11.87
CA THR A 73 1.94 -0.95 -11.58
C THR A 73 1.52 -2.05 -10.61
N LEU A 74 0.36 -1.92 -9.98
CA LEU A 74 -0.25 -2.96 -9.16
C LEU A 74 -0.97 -4.04 -9.98
N GLU A 75 -1.48 -3.72 -11.18
CA GLU A 75 -2.27 -4.63 -12.01
C GLU A 75 -1.43 -5.22 -13.15
N ILE A 76 -0.50 -6.12 -12.81
CA ILE A 76 0.44 -6.73 -13.77
C ILE A 76 -0.17 -7.88 -14.58
N ASP A 77 -1.30 -8.41 -14.15
CA ASP A 77 -2.07 -9.46 -14.82
C ASP A 77 -3.58 -9.17 -14.67
N ASP A 78 -4.42 -9.80 -15.48
CA ASP A 78 -5.86 -9.63 -15.46
C ASP A 78 -6.64 -10.82 -14.89
N ARG A 79 -5.93 -11.85 -14.43
CA ARG A 79 -6.53 -13.10 -13.90
C ARG A 79 -5.86 -13.63 -12.64
N VAL A 80 -4.57 -13.33 -12.45
CA VAL A 80 -3.78 -13.84 -11.33
C VAL A 80 -3.18 -12.69 -10.57
N GLU A 81 -3.55 -12.57 -9.30
CA GLU A 81 -2.93 -11.62 -8.38
C GLU A 81 -1.65 -12.24 -7.82
N SER A 82 -0.58 -11.45 -7.76
CA SER A 82 0.71 -11.88 -7.23
C SER A 82 1.49 -10.70 -6.64
N PRO A 83 2.18 -10.89 -5.53
CA PRO A 83 3.10 -9.88 -5.00
C PRO A 83 4.11 -9.47 -6.08
N SER A 84 4.25 -8.16 -6.30
CA SER A 84 5.09 -7.66 -7.40
C SER A 84 5.78 -6.34 -7.07
N VAL A 85 6.95 -6.13 -7.68
CA VAL A 85 7.75 -4.91 -7.59
C VAL A 85 8.37 -4.58 -8.95
N ASN A 86 8.34 -3.29 -9.32
CA ASN A 86 8.97 -2.80 -10.54
C ASN A 86 9.90 -1.60 -10.22
N PHE A 87 11.21 -1.82 -10.13
CA PHE A 87 12.19 -0.76 -9.91
C PHE A 87 12.41 0.15 -11.12
N ASN A 88 11.86 -0.19 -12.28
CA ASN A 88 11.94 0.63 -13.49
C ASN A 88 10.76 1.61 -13.65
N GLY A 89 9.72 1.44 -12.83
CA GLY A 89 8.56 2.31 -12.85
C GLY A 89 7.67 2.12 -11.62
N LEU A 90 7.33 3.20 -10.96
CA LEU A 90 6.53 3.23 -9.74
C LEU A 90 5.36 4.19 -9.90
N ASP A 91 4.20 3.82 -9.37
CA ASP A 91 3.15 4.77 -9.02
C ASP A 91 3.25 5.19 -7.55
N CYS A 92 2.33 6.00 -7.07
CA CYS A 92 2.37 6.49 -5.69
C CYS A 92 2.25 5.36 -4.67
N TRP A 93 1.44 4.35 -4.95
CA TRP A 93 1.24 3.22 -4.05
C TRP A 93 2.47 2.31 -4.01
N THR A 94 2.94 1.86 -5.16
CA THR A 94 4.10 0.98 -5.24
C THR A 94 5.40 1.65 -4.78
N PHE A 95 5.48 2.99 -4.86
CA PHE A 95 6.61 3.74 -4.31
C PHE A 95 6.74 3.56 -2.78
N PHE A 96 5.68 3.92 -2.03
CA PHE A 96 5.78 3.85 -0.56
C PHE A 96 5.89 2.41 -0.07
N GLU A 97 5.16 1.46 -0.69
CA GLU A 97 5.26 0.05 -0.33
C GLU A 97 6.63 -0.55 -0.62
N THR A 98 7.26 -0.18 -1.75
CA THR A 98 8.64 -0.64 -2.06
C THR A 98 9.63 -0.10 -1.03
N ALA A 99 9.54 1.18 -0.65
CA ALA A 99 10.41 1.76 0.37
C ALA A 99 10.21 1.08 1.74
N LEU A 100 8.96 0.86 2.15
CA LEU A 100 8.61 0.14 3.38
C LEU A 100 9.09 -1.31 3.34
N GLY A 101 8.84 -2.02 2.24
CA GLY A 101 9.23 -3.41 2.06
C GLY A 101 10.75 -3.61 2.13
N LEU A 102 11.54 -2.72 1.50
CA LEU A 102 13.00 -2.71 1.60
C LEU A 102 13.48 -2.46 3.03
N ALA A 103 12.87 -1.48 3.74
CA ALA A 103 13.21 -1.15 5.12
C ALA A 103 12.94 -2.32 6.07
N ARG A 104 11.86 -3.05 5.85
CA ARG A 104 11.50 -4.27 6.60
C ARG A 104 12.42 -5.43 6.25
N MET A 105 12.71 -5.62 4.96
CA MET A 105 13.57 -6.69 4.48
C MET A 105 14.96 -6.65 5.15
N ILE A 106 15.60 -5.49 5.17
CA ILE A 106 16.93 -5.38 5.77
C ILE A 106 16.93 -5.40 7.30
N ALA A 107 15.76 -5.31 7.96
CA ALA A 107 15.67 -5.39 9.42
C ALA A 107 16.18 -6.74 9.95
N THR A 108 15.95 -7.81 9.20
CA THR A 108 16.45 -9.14 9.53
C THR A 108 17.82 -9.33 8.88
N PRO A 109 18.92 -9.50 9.67
CA PRO A 109 20.23 -9.77 9.13
C PRO A 109 20.28 -11.08 8.37
N GLN A 110 20.86 -11.05 7.18
CA GLN A 110 21.15 -12.26 6.39
C GLN A 110 22.36 -12.03 5.48
N PRO A 111 23.05 -13.09 5.01
CA PRO A 111 24.26 -12.97 4.19
C PRO A 111 24.05 -12.24 2.86
N SER A 112 22.86 -12.40 2.29
CA SER A 112 22.45 -11.73 1.04
C SER A 112 20.94 -11.57 1.00
N TYR A 113 20.45 -10.63 0.22
CA TYR A 113 19.04 -10.39 -0.01
C TYR A 113 18.65 -10.71 -1.44
N SER A 114 17.53 -11.38 -1.60
CA SER A 114 16.98 -11.82 -2.88
C SER A 114 15.69 -11.09 -3.24
N PRO A 115 15.24 -11.13 -4.50
CA PRO A 115 13.90 -10.70 -4.89
C PRO A 115 12.78 -11.30 -4.05
N SER A 116 12.87 -12.58 -3.71
CA SER A 116 11.87 -13.27 -2.89
C SER A 116 11.77 -12.71 -1.48
N ASP A 117 12.87 -12.18 -0.92
CA ASP A 117 12.86 -11.55 0.40
C ASP A 117 12.04 -10.26 0.39
N LEU A 118 12.19 -9.45 -0.66
CA LEU A 118 11.38 -8.26 -0.82
C LEU A 118 9.93 -8.59 -1.14
N LEU A 119 9.66 -9.54 -2.03
CA LEU A 119 8.30 -9.94 -2.40
C LEU A 119 7.51 -10.44 -1.17
N ARG A 120 8.14 -11.15 -0.23
CA ARG A 120 7.50 -11.52 1.05
C ARG A 120 7.09 -10.31 1.89
N GLN A 121 7.90 -9.24 1.91
CA GLN A 121 7.53 -8.01 2.63
C GLN A 121 6.40 -7.26 1.94
N ILE A 122 6.39 -7.25 0.60
CA ILE A 122 5.29 -6.68 -0.20
C ILE A 122 4.01 -7.49 0.02
N GLU A 123 4.06 -8.81 -0.04
CA GLU A 123 2.91 -9.66 0.28
C GLU A 123 2.36 -9.34 1.67
N TRP A 124 3.24 -9.31 2.67
CA TRP A 124 2.88 -9.06 4.05
C TRP A 124 2.17 -7.72 4.27
N THR A 125 2.46 -6.67 3.51
CA THR A 125 1.86 -5.35 3.69
C THR A 125 0.71 -5.06 2.74
N ARG A 126 0.71 -5.62 1.52
CA ARG A 126 -0.25 -5.31 0.44
C ARG A 126 -1.56 -6.09 0.53
N TYR A 127 -1.52 -7.28 1.12
CA TYR A 127 -2.66 -8.20 1.11
C TYR A 127 -3.33 -8.27 2.47
N ARG A 128 -4.67 -8.47 2.48
CA ARG A 128 -5.46 -8.61 3.71
C ARG A 128 -4.94 -9.76 4.56
N GLY A 129 -4.66 -9.47 5.82
CA GLY A 129 -4.05 -10.44 6.73
C GLY A 129 -2.63 -10.87 6.34
N GLY A 130 -2.00 -10.22 5.35
CA GLY A 130 -0.62 -10.49 4.91
C GLY A 130 -0.47 -11.70 3.99
N VAL A 131 -1.52 -12.18 3.37
CA VAL A 131 -1.50 -13.40 2.54
C VAL A 131 -2.16 -13.16 1.18
N CYS A 132 -1.41 -13.42 0.10
CA CYS A 132 -1.92 -13.51 -1.27
C CYS A 132 -2.29 -14.97 -1.59
N ARG A 133 -3.51 -15.20 -2.04
CA ARG A 133 -4.01 -16.51 -2.48
C ARG A 133 -4.24 -16.56 -3.99
N GLY A 134 -3.75 -15.55 -4.72
CA GLY A 134 -3.90 -15.44 -6.18
C GLY A 134 -5.17 -14.71 -6.61
N GLY A 135 -6.04 -14.32 -5.70
CA GLY A 135 -7.28 -13.61 -5.99
C GLY A 135 -7.14 -12.09 -5.91
N TYR A 136 -7.77 -11.39 -6.83
CA TYR A 136 -7.76 -9.91 -6.88
C TYR A 136 -8.22 -9.27 -5.57
N LEU A 137 -9.24 -9.84 -4.94
CA LEU A 137 -9.80 -9.33 -3.69
C LEU A 137 -8.98 -9.71 -2.45
N ASP A 138 -7.88 -10.46 -2.58
CA ASP A 138 -6.91 -10.61 -1.49
C ASP A 138 -6.12 -9.32 -1.27
N ARG A 139 -5.88 -8.54 -2.34
CA ARG A 139 -5.18 -7.26 -2.27
C ARG A 139 -6.04 -6.19 -1.59
N ILE A 140 -5.39 -5.37 -0.78
CA ILE A 140 -6.00 -4.16 -0.22
C ILE A 140 -6.02 -3.10 -1.31
N HIS A 141 -7.20 -2.52 -1.58
CA HIS A 141 -7.39 -1.58 -2.68
C HIS A 141 -7.50 -0.11 -2.23
N TYR A 142 -7.89 0.12 -0.98
CA TYR A 142 -8.10 1.45 -0.42
C TYR A 142 -7.10 1.76 0.69
N LEU A 143 -6.58 2.98 0.73
CA LEU A 143 -5.51 3.36 1.66
C LEU A 143 -5.97 3.36 3.13
N ASP A 144 -7.22 3.71 3.39
CA ASP A 144 -7.83 3.63 4.72
C ASP A 144 -7.91 2.17 5.22
N GLU A 145 -8.25 1.22 4.34
CA GLU A 145 -8.18 -0.20 4.66
C GLU A 145 -6.73 -0.64 4.90
N TRP A 146 -5.80 -0.19 4.04
CA TRP A 146 -4.39 -0.52 4.19
C TRP A 146 -3.84 -0.05 5.55
N PHE A 147 -4.20 1.16 5.98
CA PHE A 147 -3.80 1.67 7.29
C PHE A 147 -4.41 0.85 8.43
N THR A 148 -5.69 0.52 8.34
CA THR A 148 -6.39 -0.24 9.38
C THR A 148 -5.85 -1.66 9.51
N ASP A 149 -5.71 -2.39 8.39
CA ASP A 149 -5.19 -3.75 8.36
C ASP A 149 -3.73 -3.81 8.85
N ASN A 150 -2.86 -2.94 8.34
CA ASN A 150 -1.46 -2.92 8.72
C ASN A 150 -1.24 -2.44 10.18
N ALA A 151 -2.10 -1.56 10.69
CA ALA A 151 -2.06 -1.17 12.09
C ALA A 151 -2.48 -2.32 13.02
N ALA A 152 -3.53 -3.06 12.66
CA ALA A 152 -3.98 -4.23 13.41
C ALA A 152 -2.91 -5.33 13.47
N ARG A 153 -2.09 -5.47 12.43
CA ARG A 153 -0.98 -6.44 12.37
C ARG A 153 0.35 -5.90 12.94
N GLY A 154 0.38 -4.67 13.46
CA GLY A 154 1.57 -4.07 14.08
C GLY A 154 2.65 -3.62 13.08
N ASN A 155 2.33 -3.50 11.78
CA ASN A 155 3.27 -3.02 10.77
C ASN A 155 3.47 -1.51 10.81
N ILE A 156 2.44 -0.79 11.26
CA ILE A 156 2.41 0.66 11.40
C ILE A 156 1.62 1.06 12.66
N LYS A 157 1.78 2.31 13.06
CA LYS A 157 0.86 3.01 13.99
C LYS A 157 0.07 4.05 13.21
N TYR A 158 -1.26 3.98 13.23
CA TYR A 158 -2.11 5.02 12.67
C TYR A 158 -2.14 6.20 13.64
N ILE A 159 -1.43 7.28 13.30
CA ILE A 159 -1.10 8.36 14.24
C ILE A 159 -1.76 9.71 13.91
N THR A 160 -2.66 9.76 12.96
CA THR A 160 -3.30 11.01 12.50
C THR A 160 -3.80 11.87 13.67
N GLY A 161 -4.54 11.29 14.60
CA GLY A 161 -5.06 12.01 15.78
C GLY A 161 -4.00 12.39 16.83
N LYS A 162 -2.75 11.86 16.70
CA LYS A 162 -1.63 12.25 17.55
C LYS A 162 -0.81 13.39 16.95
N ILE A 163 -0.95 13.59 15.63
CA ILE A 163 -0.26 14.66 14.90
C ILE A 163 -0.98 15.98 15.06
N GLY A 164 -2.31 16.00 14.94
CA GLY A 164 -3.08 17.25 15.01
C GLY A 164 -4.58 17.02 15.21
N PRO A 165 -5.36 18.10 15.21
CA PRO A 165 -6.82 18.00 15.34
C PRO A 165 -7.40 17.28 14.13
N VAL A 166 -8.33 16.36 14.39
CA VAL A 166 -8.95 15.55 13.34
C VAL A 166 -10.39 15.96 13.07
N THR A 167 -10.76 15.88 11.81
CA THR A 167 -12.13 16.05 11.33
C THR A 167 -12.64 14.69 10.84
N ARG A 168 -13.86 14.32 11.21
CA ARG A 168 -14.51 13.11 10.70
C ARG A 168 -15.00 13.34 9.28
N MET A 169 -14.72 12.41 8.38
CA MET A 169 -15.31 12.38 7.05
C MET A 169 -16.79 12.01 7.16
N THR A 170 -17.66 12.79 6.53
CA THR A 170 -19.11 12.56 6.49
C THR A 170 -19.68 12.84 5.11
N GLY A 171 -20.80 12.20 4.77
CA GLY A 171 -21.52 12.46 3.52
C GLY A 171 -20.78 12.02 2.25
N ARG A 172 -19.85 11.07 2.36
CA ARG A 172 -19.04 10.57 1.23
C ARG A 172 -18.89 9.07 1.32
N THR A 173 -18.74 8.44 0.18
CA THR A 173 -18.52 7.00 0.03
C THR A 173 -17.07 6.71 -0.36
N ASN A 174 -16.66 5.45 -0.30
CA ASN A 174 -15.35 4.97 -0.72
C ASN A 174 -15.56 3.73 -1.60
N ASP A 175 -16.19 3.95 -2.78
CA ASP A 175 -16.76 2.92 -3.66
C ASP A 175 -16.41 3.14 -5.15
N GLU A 176 -15.34 3.92 -5.44
CA GLU A 176 -14.93 4.26 -6.81
C GLU A 176 -14.72 3.01 -7.68
N MET A 177 -14.14 1.94 -7.13
CA MET A 177 -13.78 0.77 -7.94
C MET A 177 -15.00 -0.04 -8.40
N SER A 178 -16.04 -0.18 -7.56
CA SER A 178 -17.27 -0.87 -7.96
C SER A 178 -18.15 -0.01 -8.86
N LEU A 179 -18.07 1.32 -8.77
CA LEU A 179 -18.79 2.26 -9.64
C LEU A 179 -18.15 2.40 -11.02
N GLU A 180 -16.81 2.39 -11.08
CA GLU A 180 -16.04 2.57 -12.32
C GLU A 180 -15.16 1.36 -12.64
N PRO A 181 -15.71 0.12 -12.67
CA PRO A 181 -14.91 -1.10 -12.79
C PRO A 181 -14.18 -1.20 -14.12
N LYS A 182 -14.63 -0.47 -15.13
CA LYS A 182 -13.99 -0.43 -16.46
C LYS A 182 -12.61 0.20 -16.46
N ILE A 183 -12.29 1.03 -15.47
CA ILE A 183 -10.97 1.65 -15.32
C ILE A 183 -9.93 0.60 -14.91
N TYR A 184 -10.34 -0.42 -14.15
CA TYR A 184 -9.46 -1.43 -13.57
C TYR A 184 -9.35 -2.64 -14.48
N ARG A 185 -8.13 -2.96 -14.90
CA ARG A 185 -7.82 -4.03 -15.84
C ARG A 185 -8.39 -5.37 -15.38
N TYR A 186 -8.19 -5.73 -14.14
CA TYR A 186 -8.62 -7.00 -13.57
C TYR A 186 -10.15 -7.08 -13.49
N LEU A 187 -10.83 -6.02 -13.07
CA LEU A 187 -12.30 -6.00 -12.99
C LEU A 187 -12.96 -6.05 -14.37
N ARG A 188 -12.32 -5.46 -15.40
CA ARG A 188 -12.79 -5.61 -16.79
C ARG A 188 -12.76 -7.06 -17.25
N ALA A 189 -11.70 -7.79 -16.89
CA ALA A 189 -11.54 -9.19 -17.27
C ALA A 189 -12.39 -10.13 -16.40
N SER A 190 -12.76 -9.71 -15.19
CA SER A 190 -13.46 -10.54 -14.20
C SER A 190 -14.60 -9.75 -13.50
N PRO A 191 -15.64 -9.33 -14.25
CA PRO A 191 -16.73 -8.50 -13.69
C PRO A 191 -17.55 -9.23 -12.61
N ALA A 192 -17.49 -10.55 -12.53
CA ALA A 192 -18.11 -11.34 -11.46
C ALA A 192 -17.57 -11.01 -10.05
N LEU A 193 -16.42 -10.32 -9.94
CA LEU A 193 -15.86 -9.88 -8.67
C LEU A 193 -16.52 -8.60 -8.12
N ILE A 194 -17.21 -7.83 -8.95
CA ILE A 194 -17.78 -6.51 -8.57
C ILE A 194 -18.72 -6.61 -7.36
N PRO A 195 -19.66 -7.56 -7.27
CA PRO A 195 -20.53 -7.67 -6.09
C PRO A 195 -19.76 -7.91 -4.79
N ALA A 196 -18.70 -8.74 -4.82
CA ALA A 196 -17.89 -9.03 -3.65
C ALA A 196 -17.00 -7.80 -3.27
N LEU A 197 -16.48 -7.08 -4.25
CA LEU A 197 -15.77 -5.82 -4.03
C LEU A 197 -16.70 -4.79 -3.38
N ASN A 198 -17.90 -4.60 -3.89
CA ASN A 198 -18.88 -3.67 -3.31
C ASN A 198 -19.21 -4.01 -1.85
N GLN A 199 -19.24 -5.29 -1.48
CA GLN A 199 -19.39 -5.69 -0.07
C GLN A 199 -18.20 -5.27 0.79
N ILE A 200 -16.97 -5.28 0.25
CA ILE A 200 -15.77 -4.79 0.94
C ILE A 200 -15.92 -3.28 1.15
N GLU A 201 -16.23 -2.51 0.11
CA GLU A 201 -16.41 -1.06 0.14
C GLU A 201 -17.47 -0.65 1.17
N ARG A 202 -18.64 -1.29 1.18
CA ARG A 202 -19.69 -1.05 2.17
C ARG A 202 -19.25 -1.35 3.62
N ARG A 203 -18.31 -2.26 3.84
CA ARG A 203 -17.74 -2.49 5.17
C ARG A 203 -16.78 -1.37 5.57
N LEU A 204 -15.97 -0.88 4.64
CA LEU A 204 -15.06 0.23 4.88
C LEU A 204 -15.81 1.52 5.21
N GLU A 205 -16.92 1.81 4.55
CA GLU A 205 -17.77 2.98 4.83
C GLU A 205 -18.31 3.03 6.27
N LYS A 206 -18.45 1.87 6.93
CA LYS A 206 -18.89 1.80 8.34
C LYS A 206 -17.77 2.16 9.32
N VAL A 207 -16.51 2.17 8.89
CA VAL A 207 -15.36 2.54 9.72
C VAL A 207 -15.24 4.06 9.73
N PRO A 208 -15.29 4.71 10.91
CA PRO A 208 -15.13 6.16 10.97
C PRO A 208 -13.76 6.59 10.44
N PHE A 209 -13.74 7.37 9.37
CA PHE A 209 -12.52 7.92 8.79
C PHE A 209 -12.28 9.34 9.31
N HIS A 210 -11.08 9.57 9.86
CA HIS A 210 -10.68 10.86 10.41
C HIS A 210 -9.40 11.34 9.75
N TYR A 211 -9.32 12.64 9.46
CA TYR A 211 -8.18 13.25 8.80
C TYR A 211 -7.88 14.65 9.37
N ILE A 212 -6.66 15.14 9.18
CA ILE A 212 -6.27 16.53 9.48
C ILE A 212 -6.58 17.36 8.24
N ARG A 213 -7.37 18.43 8.40
CA ARG A 213 -7.70 19.35 7.30
C ARG A 213 -6.45 20.06 6.81
N LYS A 214 -6.35 20.34 5.51
CA LYS A 214 -5.15 20.93 4.90
C LYS A 214 -4.74 22.27 5.54
N GLU A 215 -5.71 23.07 5.97
CA GLU A 215 -5.48 24.36 6.62
C GLU A 215 -4.79 24.23 7.99
N GLN A 216 -4.85 23.05 8.60
CA GLN A 216 -4.28 22.76 9.93
C GLN A 216 -2.90 22.09 9.85
N VAL A 217 -2.49 21.65 8.64
CA VAL A 217 -1.25 20.86 8.49
C VAL A 217 -0.02 21.66 8.84
N ALA A 218 0.10 22.91 8.43
CA ALA A 218 1.24 23.77 8.73
C ALA A 218 1.52 23.87 10.25
N ALA A 219 0.48 23.90 11.08
CA ALA A 219 0.59 24.00 12.54
C ALA A 219 1.01 22.68 13.22
N CYS A 220 0.96 21.56 12.52
CA CYS A 220 1.21 20.25 13.12
C CYS A 220 2.23 19.38 12.38
N GLU A 221 2.66 19.74 11.17
CA GLU A 221 3.60 18.94 10.37
C GLU A 221 4.97 18.73 11.05
N GLY A 222 5.37 19.58 11.97
CA GLY A 222 6.59 19.36 12.78
C GLY A 222 6.55 18.11 13.67
N ARG A 223 5.38 17.50 13.90
CA ARG A 223 5.21 16.22 14.63
C ARG A 223 5.29 15.00 13.71
N ILE A 224 5.21 15.20 12.41
CA ILE A 224 5.43 14.16 11.40
C ILE A 224 6.93 13.85 11.39
N GLN A 225 7.31 12.60 11.19
CA GLN A 225 8.71 12.19 11.14
C GLN A 225 9.09 11.73 9.74
N SER A 226 10.37 11.82 9.39
CA SER A 226 10.86 11.25 8.12
C SER A 226 10.51 9.77 8.03
N GLY A 227 9.92 9.36 6.90
CA GLY A 227 9.43 8.01 6.65
C GLY A 227 8.02 7.72 7.13
N ASP A 228 7.33 8.68 7.78
CA ASP A 228 5.89 8.55 7.98
C ASP A 228 5.17 8.49 6.62
N ILE A 229 4.19 7.60 6.50
CA ILE A 229 3.37 7.42 5.29
C ILE A 229 2.24 8.45 5.34
N ILE A 230 2.15 9.26 4.29
CA ILE A 230 1.18 10.35 4.17
C ILE A 230 0.16 10.01 3.11
N GLY A 231 -1.08 9.75 3.51
CA GLY A 231 -2.21 9.67 2.58
C GLY A 231 -2.82 11.05 2.36
N ILE A 232 -2.99 11.42 1.10
CA ILE A 232 -3.60 12.69 0.71
C ILE A 232 -5.10 12.49 0.57
N VAL A 233 -5.84 13.07 1.50
CA VAL A 233 -7.30 13.07 1.50
C VAL A 233 -7.82 14.06 0.47
N THR A 234 -8.84 13.68 -0.28
CA THR A 234 -9.37 14.47 -1.39
C THR A 234 -10.82 14.88 -1.15
N HIS A 235 -11.27 15.94 -1.84
CA HIS A 235 -12.68 16.34 -1.93
C HIS A 235 -13.46 15.57 -3.02
N ARG A 236 -12.80 14.72 -3.80
CA ARG A 236 -13.49 13.89 -4.80
C ARG A 236 -14.47 12.94 -4.11
N GLN A 237 -15.64 12.75 -4.71
CA GLN A 237 -16.57 11.72 -4.29
C GLN A 237 -16.00 10.31 -4.57
N HIS A 238 -16.53 9.31 -3.87
CA HIS A 238 -16.25 7.90 -4.09
C HIS A 238 -14.83 7.41 -3.78
N VAL A 239 -13.95 8.30 -3.26
CA VAL A 239 -12.60 7.95 -2.80
C VAL A 239 -12.16 8.89 -1.66
N PHE A 240 -11.63 8.35 -0.56
CA PHE A 240 -11.15 9.16 0.56
C PHE A 240 -9.74 9.69 0.33
N CYS A 241 -8.84 8.84 -0.16
CA CYS A 241 -7.46 9.21 -0.45
C CYS A 241 -7.15 9.06 -1.94
N SER A 242 -6.68 10.15 -2.57
CA SER A 242 -6.35 10.16 -4.00
C SER A 242 -4.87 9.98 -4.29
N HIS A 243 -4.01 10.05 -3.25
CA HIS A 243 -2.58 9.97 -3.41
C HIS A 243 -1.89 9.54 -2.12
N VAL A 244 -0.66 9.06 -2.21
CA VAL A 244 0.14 8.62 -1.06
C VAL A 244 1.63 8.84 -1.33
N GLY A 245 2.38 9.09 -0.27
CA GLY A 245 3.83 9.24 -0.29
C GLY A 245 4.42 9.15 1.10
N LEU A 246 5.64 9.67 1.24
CA LEU A 246 6.40 9.65 2.48
C LEU A 246 6.73 11.07 2.91
N ALA A 247 6.80 11.31 4.19
CA ALA A 247 7.35 12.54 4.74
C ALA A 247 8.88 12.48 4.74
N LEU A 248 9.51 13.62 4.49
CA LEU A 248 10.96 13.78 4.60
C LEU A 248 11.29 15.16 5.21
N HIS A 249 11.93 15.17 6.39
CA HIS A 249 12.54 16.38 6.90
C HIS A 249 13.87 16.64 6.19
N THR A 250 14.01 17.84 5.65
CA THR A 250 15.22 18.32 4.99
C THR A 250 16.05 19.22 5.91
N ALA A 251 17.30 19.49 5.54
CA ALA A 251 18.23 20.26 6.38
C ALA A 251 17.75 21.68 6.71
N ASP A 252 16.85 22.25 5.89
CA ASP A 252 16.19 23.53 6.11
C ASP A 252 15.05 23.47 7.16
N GLY A 253 14.84 22.28 7.79
CA GLY A 253 13.79 22.05 8.78
C GLY A 253 12.40 21.78 8.20
N ALA A 254 12.21 21.87 6.88
CA ALA A 254 10.91 21.66 6.25
C ALA A 254 10.52 20.17 6.21
N CYS A 255 9.25 19.89 6.51
CA CYS A 255 8.63 18.58 6.28
C CYS A 255 8.13 18.52 4.83
N ARG A 256 8.87 17.85 3.94
CA ARG A 256 8.56 17.77 2.52
C ARG A 256 7.82 16.49 2.17
N PHE A 257 7.01 16.56 1.10
CA PHE A 257 6.31 15.39 0.57
C PHE A 257 7.17 14.67 -0.48
N MET A 258 7.53 13.43 -0.23
CA MET A 258 8.28 12.58 -1.16
C MET A 258 7.35 11.55 -1.78
N HIS A 259 7.19 11.58 -3.10
CA HIS A 259 6.21 10.73 -3.78
C HIS A 259 6.57 10.43 -5.24
N ALA A 260 5.94 9.42 -5.83
CA ALA A 260 5.95 9.25 -7.29
C ALA A 260 4.95 10.25 -7.89
N SER A 261 5.47 11.29 -8.55
CA SER A 261 4.69 12.39 -9.10
C SER A 261 4.28 12.12 -10.54
N LEU A 262 2.97 12.11 -10.80
CA LEU A 262 2.43 12.04 -12.16
C LEU A 262 2.87 13.25 -13.01
N THR A 263 2.90 14.43 -12.42
CA THR A 263 3.27 15.68 -13.10
C THR A 263 4.77 15.72 -13.44
N ALA A 264 5.64 15.39 -12.46
CA ALA A 264 7.08 15.34 -12.67
C ALA A 264 7.54 14.06 -13.40
N LYS A 265 6.64 13.10 -13.66
CA LYS A 265 6.91 11.81 -14.31
C LYS A 265 7.96 10.93 -13.62
N ARG A 266 8.19 11.12 -12.33
CA ARG A 266 9.19 10.41 -11.54
C ARG A 266 8.97 10.58 -10.03
N VAL A 267 9.70 9.78 -9.24
CA VAL A 267 9.80 9.98 -7.79
C VAL A 267 10.59 11.25 -7.49
N ILE A 268 10.01 12.14 -6.68
CA ILE A 268 10.60 13.43 -6.28
C ILE A 268 10.44 13.66 -4.77
N VAL A 269 11.24 14.56 -4.23
CA VAL A 269 10.95 15.31 -3.01
C VAL A 269 10.35 16.63 -3.47
N ASP A 270 9.10 16.86 -3.13
CA ASP A 270 8.33 18.02 -3.56
C ASP A 270 8.44 19.16 -2.51
N LYS A 271 7.55 20.12 -2.57
CA LYS A 271 7.42 21.26 -1.65
C LYS A 271 7.19 20.79 -0.20
N PRO A 272 7.31 21.70 0.79
CA PRO A 272 6.76 21.49 2.10
C PRO A 272 5.33 20.96 2.04
N LEU A 273 4.97 20.04 2.94
CA LEU A 273 3.72 19.28 2.85
C LEU A 273 2.50 20.19 2.83
N HIS A 274 2.48 21.23 3.67
CA HIS A 274 1.38 22.21 3.70
C HIS A 274 1.25 22.98 2.39
N GLU A 275 2.38 23.37 1.76
CA GLU A 275 2.37 24.06 0.45
C GLU A 275 1.91 23.14 -0.69
N TYR A 276 2.33 21.86 -0.65
CA TYR A 276 1.87 20.86 -1.59
C TYR A 276 0.34 20.70 -1.54
N LEU A 277 -0.22 20.66 -0.34
CA LEU A 277 -1.66 20.55 -0.13
C LEU A 277 -2.41 21.81 -0.59
N ALA A 278 -1.89 22.99 -0.26
CA ALA A 278 -2.50 24.26 -0.63
C ALA A 278 -2.53 24.49 -2.15
N GLY A 279 -1.53 23.96 -2.86
CA GLY A 279 -1.40 24.11 -4.31
C GLY A 279 -2.42 23.34 -5.14
N ILE A 280 -3.23 22.45 -4.52
CA ILE A 280 -4.21 21.62 -5.22
C ILE A 280 -5.58 21.71 -4.54
N GLN A 281 -6.54 22.32 -5.25
CA GLN A 281 -7.89 22.56 -4.71
C GLN A 281 -8.60 21.27 -4.28
N ALA A 282 -8.39 20.17 -5.00
CA ALA A 282 -9.01 18.89 -4.70
C ALA A 282 -8.50 18.25 -3.40
N HIS A 283 -7.36 18.69 -2.84
CA HIS A 283 -6.86 18.15 -1.57
C HIS A 283 -7.68 18.69 -0.39
N ALA A 284 -8.11 17.77 0.48
CA ALA A 284 -8.88 18.08 1.69
C ALA A 284 -8.00 18.09 2.94
N GLY A 285 -6.93 17.29 2.96
CA GLY A 285 -6.05 17.13 4.11
C GLY A 285 -5.20 15.89 4.04
N ILE A 286 -4.80 15.36 5.20
CA ILE A 286 -3.92 14.21 5.30
C ILE A 286 -4.39 13.20 6.35
N VAL A 287 -3.96 11.95 6.14
CA VAL A 287 -3.86 10.90 7.16
C VAL A 287 -2.41 10.47 7.27
N VAL A 288 -1.99 10.05 8.47
CA VAL A 288 -0.58 9.74 8.77
C VAL A 288 -0.46 8.40 9.47
N ALA A 289 0.42 7.55 8.93
CA ALA A 289 0.81 6.29 9.53
C ALA A 289 2.33 6.23 9.71
N ARG A 290 2.77 5.76 10.87
CA ARG A 290 4.19 5.60 11.23
C ARG A 290 4.62 4.15 11.16
N PRO A 291 5.58 3.77 10.32
CA PRO A 291 6.18 2.44 10.29
C PRO A 291 6.83 2.06 11.63
N VAL A 292 6.70 0.77 12.03
CA VAL A 292 7.27 0.22 13.29
C VAL A 292 8.11 -1.01 13.02
#